data_139aeaa5df044b624f9893f74f7feed4
#
_entry.id   139aeaa5df044b624f9893f74f7feed4
#
_cell.length_a   1.000
_cell.length_b   1.000
_cell.length_c   1.000
_cell.angle_alpha   90.00
_cell.angle_beta   90.00
_cell.angle_gamma   90.00
#
_symmetry.space_group_name_H-M   'P 1'
#
loop_
_entity.id
_entity.type
_entity.pdbx_description
1 polymer ?
#
loop_
_entity_poly.entity_id
_entity_poly.type
_entity_poly.pdbx_seq_one_letter_code
_entity_poly.pdbx_strand_id
1 'polypeptide(L)'
;MNLGPRLKTIYNWIKQGANHVVDIGADHAFLSINLIKNNKVNLVSNIEINELPLQNGYKNVVNAQLTNKIKFYLNNGLKNLTLNPEPEYICISGMGADNIIEIISNNLTNQPHFYLLQANTDNDKLRKFLFTNFYTIKDEMIVYENDHYYELMMVEQSNVLVNFTLQDLYLGPILQTKPNDIFKQYLLEKYHYLNCLPLEKINSNLKLEYQVIKDFLYEKK
;
A
#
# COMPACT_ATOMS: atom_id res chain seq x y z
N MET A 1 2.52 13.75 -16.93
CA MET A 1 2.22 12.31 -16.97
C MET A 1 1.04 12.07 -16.04
N ASN A 2 0.01 11.38 -16.49
CA ASN A 2 -1.18 11.17 -15.65
C ASN A 2 -0.97 9.91 -14.77
N LEU A 3 -1.23 10.03 -13.48
CA LEU A 3 -1.21 8.89 -12.55
C LEU A 3 -2.55 8.16 -12.62
N GLY A 4 -2.50 6.83 -12.68
CA GLY A 4 -3.70 6.01 -12.50
C GLY A 4 -4.30 6.16 -11.09
N PRO A 5 -5.54 5.70 -10.87
CA PRO A 5 -6.25 5.84 -9.60
C PRO A 5 -5.44 5.39 -8.38
N ARG A 6 -4.73 4.27 -8.48
CA ARG A 6 -3.89 3.71 -7.41
C ARG A 6 -2.77 4.67 -7.00
N LEU A 7 -1.90 5.07 -7.92
CA LEU A 7 -0.82 6.01 -7.64
C LEU A 7 -1.34 7.41 -7.31
N LYS A 8 -2.50 7.80 -7.85
CA LYS A 8 -3.14 9.07 -7.53
C LYS A 8 -3.61 9.13 -6.07
N THR A 9 -4.10 8.04 -5.53
CA THR A 9 -4.46 7.93 -4.09
C THR A 9 -3.23 8.11 -3.22
N ILE A 10 -2.14 7.38 -3.50
CA ILE A 10 -0.87 7.52 -2.79
C ILE A 10 -0.36 8.97 -2.87
N TYR A 11 -0.37 9.55 -4.07
CA TYR A 11 0.02 10.95 -4.27
C TYR A 11 -0.81 11.91 -3.41
N ASN A 12 -2.13 11.71 -3.32
CA ASN A 12 -3.02 12.59 -2.55
C ASN A 12 -2.76 12.52 -1.05
N TRP A 13 -2.45 11.35 -0.51
CA TRP A 13 -2.14 11.14 0.91
C TRP A 13 -0.83 11.82 1.36
N ILE A 14 0.12 11.98 0.46
CA ILE A 14 1.35 12.71 0.77
C ILE A 14 1.01 14.20 0.90
N LYS A 15 1.38 14.83 2.03
CA LYS A 15 1.12 16.25 2.26
C LYS A 15 1.94 17.14 1.33
N GLN A 16 1.43 18.32 1.04
CA GLN A 16 2.17 19.37 0.33
C GLN A 16 3.35 19.84 1.17
N GLY A 17 4.55 19.94 0.57
CA GLY A 17 5.75 20.37 1.24
C GLY A 17 6.42 19.29 2.08
N ALA A 18 6.09 18.01 1.89
CA ALA A 18 6.79 16.91 2.53
C ALA A 18 8.28 16.95 2.19
N ASN A 19 9.11 16.61 3.17
CA ASN A 19 10.55 16.74 3.01
C ASN A 19 11.16 15.59 2.19
N HIS A 20 10.83 14.34 2.56
CA HIS A 20 11.40 13.17 1.91
C HIS A 20 10.36 12.03 1.81
N VAL A 21 10.26 11.46 0.62
CA VAL A 21 9.44 10.27 0.32
C VAL A 21 10.32 9.17 -0.22
N VAL A 22 10.08 7.94 0.22
CA VAL A 22 10.70 6.73 -0.33
C VAL A 22 9.65 5.97 -1.13
N ASP A 23 10.02 5.52 -2.33
CA ASP A 23 9.16 4.69 -3.19
C ASP A 23 9.89 3.36 -3.45
N ILE A 24 9.38 2.27 -2.86
CA ILE A 24 9.97 0.93 -2.96
C ILE A 24 9.24 0.12 -4.02
N GLY A 25 9.99 -0.38 -4.99
CA GLY A 25 9.42 -0.98 -6.20
C GLY A 25 8.94 0.08 -7.18
N ALA A 26 9.72 1.16 -7.33
CA ALA A 26 9.31 2.37 -8.08
C ALA A 26 9.21 2.17 -9.60
N ASP A 27 9.77 1.07 -10.13
CA ASP A 27 9.81 0.67 -11.55
C ASP A 27 10.03 1.87 -12.50
N HIS A 28 8.97 2.47 -13.02
CA HIS A 28 9.05 3.61 -13.95
C HIS A 28 9.22 4.98 -13.29
N ALA A 29 9.26 5.09 -11.95
CA ALA A 29 9.36 6.31 -11.16
C ALA A 29 8.26 7.35 -11.42
N PHE A 30 7.05 6.92 -11.84
CA PHE A 30 5.97 7.83 -12.19
C PHE A 30 5.46 8.63 -10.99
N LEU A 31 5.33 8.00 -9.82
CA LEU A 31 4.95 8.68 -8.59
C LEU A 31 5.98 9.75 -8.24
N SER A 32 7.25 9.39 -8.19
CA SER A 32 8.39 10.24 -7.85
C SER A 32 8.49 11.49 -8.74
N ILE A 33 8.37 11.29 -10.06
CA ILE A 33 8.41 12.38 -11.04
C ILE A 33 7.23 13.36 -10.81
N ASN A 34 6.02 12.83 -10.55
CA ASN A 34 4.85 13.68 -10.31
C ASN A 34 4.97 14.46 -9.00
N LEU A 35 5.47 13.83 -7.92
CA LEU A 35 5.69 14.48 -6.63
C LEU A 35 6.64 15.68 -6.76
N ILE A 36 7.77 15.50 -7.45
CA ILE A 36 8.77 16.55 -7.63
C ILE A 36 8.31 17.63 -8.60
N LYS A 37 7.74 17.27 -9.76
CA LYS A 37 7.26 18.25 -10.74
C LYS A 37 6.19 19.19 -10.21
N ASN A 38 5.36 18.70 -9.29
CA ASN A 38 4.32 19.51 -8.66
C ASN A 38 4.77 20.20 -7.36
N ASN A 39 6.07 20.19 -7.07
CA ASN A 39 6.66 20.74 -5.85
C ASN A 39 5.97 20.22 -4.56
N LYS A 40 5.46 18.98 -4.62
CA LYS A 40 4.76 18.36 -3.49
C LYS A 40 5.74 17.84 -2.45
N VAL A 41 6.94 17.44 -2.89
CA VAL A 41 8.00 16.86 -2.07
C VAL A 41 9.35 17.48 -2.45
N ASN A 42 10.26 17.60 -1.48
CA ASN A 42 11.59 18.15 -1.72
C ASN A 42 12.57 17.12 -2.28
N LEU A 43 12.47 15.86 -1.81
CA LEU A 43 13.37 14.76 -2.17
C LEU A 43 12.58 13.46 -2.31
N VAL A 44 12.92 12.62 -3.29
CA VAL A 44 12.44 11.24 -3.39
C VAL A 44 13.62 10.29 -3.51
N SER A 45 13.52 9.15 -2.80
CA SER A 45 14.43 8.00 -2.93
C SER A 45 13.67 6.81 -3.51
N ASN A 46 14.04 6.40 -4.70
CA ASN A 46 13.51 5.19 -5.34
C ASN A 46 14.40 4.00 -5.00
N ILE A 47 13.80 2.92 -4.55
CA ILE A 47 14.51 1.70 -4.18
C ILE A 47 13.98 0.56 -5.03
N GLU A 48 14.89 -0.17 -5.65
CA GLU A 48 14.60 -1.33 -6.49
C GLU A 48 15.54 -2.48 -6.18
N ILE A 49 15.00 -3.69 -6.18
CA ILE A 49 15.79 -4.90 -5.96
C ILE A 49 16.47 -5.37 -7.25
N ASN A 50 15.89 -5.05 -8.40
CA ASN A 50 16.35 -5.46 -9.71
C ASN A 50 16.92 -4.28 -10.51
N GLU A 51 18.04 -4.52 -11.17
CA GLU A 51 18.75 -3.49 -11.94
C GLU A 51 17.94 -2.95 -13.13
N LEU A 52 17.21 -3.80 -13.84
CA LEU A 52 16.49 -3.40 -15.04
C LEU A 52 15.34 -2.42 -14.77
N PRO A 53 14.42 -2.66 -13.80
CA PRO A 53 13.44 -1.66 -13.38
C PRO A 53 14.10 -0.37 -12.88
N LEU A 54 15.17 -0.47 -12.09
CA LEU A 54 15.91 0.69 -11.61
C LEU A 54 16.42 1.56 -12.76
N GLN A 55 17.04 0.95 -13.78
CA GLN A 55 17.54 1.67 -14.96
C GLN A 55 16.38 2.32 -15.76
N ASN A 56 15.22 1.66 -15.88
CA ASN A 56 14.06 2.22 -16.55
C ASN A 56 13.53 3.47 -15.83
N GLY A 57 13.37 3.39 -14.50
CA GLY A 57 13.01 4.54 -13.67
C GLY A 57 14.03 5.68 -13.79
N TYR A 58 15.31 5.36 -13.73
CA TYR A 58 16.39 6.34 -13.84
C TYR A 58 16.36 7.08 -15.20
N LYS A 59 16.17 6.36 -16.31
CA LYS A 59 16.03 6.98 -17.66
C LYS A 59 14.87 7.98 -17.69
N ASN A 60 13.72 7.62 -17.09
CA ASN A 60 12.56 8.51 -17.03
C ASN A 60 12.84 9.79 -16.23
N VAL A 61 13.58 9.65 -15.11
CA VAL A 61 13.99 10.79 -14.27
C VAL A 61 15.00 11.68 -14.98
N VAL A 62 15.97 11.11 -15.71
CA VAL A 62 16.91 11.87 -16.58
C VAL A 62 16.14 12.66 -17.63
N ASN A 63 15.22 12.01 -18.34
CA ASN A 63 14.40 12.67 -19.36
C ASN A 63 13.53 13.81 -18.77
N ALA A 64 13.14 13.68 -17.50
CA ALA A 64 12.40 14.70 -16.78
C ALA A 64 13.28 15.80 -16.18
N GLN A 65 14.62 15.68 -16.25
CA GLN A 65 15.62 16.59 -15.67
C GLN A 65 15.51 16.75 -14.13
N LEU A 66 15.27 15.65 -13.41
CA LEU A 66 15.00 15.64 -11.97
C LEU A 66 16.02 14.85 -11.15
N THR A 67 17.20 14.55 -11.70
CA THR A 67 18.25 13.75 -11.05
C THR A 67 18.83 14.37 -9.79
N ASN A 68 18.68 15.67 -9.61
CA ASN A 68 19.11 16.39 -8.41
C ASN A 68 18.17 16.19 -7.20
N LYS A 69 16.88 15.78 -7.46
CA LYS A 69 15.84 15.63 -6.43
C LYS A 69 15.32 14.20 -6.30
N ILE A 70 15.64 13.30 -7.24
CA ILE A 70 15.25 11.89 -7.21
C ILE A 70 16.49 11.02 -7.23
N LYS A 71 16.72 10.27 -6.15
CA LYS A 71 17.84 9.35 -5.98
C LYS A 71 17.38 7.91 -6.23
N PHE A 72 18.31 7.04 -6.60
CA PHE A 72 18.07 5.62 -6.84
C PHE A 72 19.02 4.75 -6.04
N TYR A 73 18.49 3.65 -5.49
CA TYR A 73 19.24 2.67 -4.72
C TYR A 73 18.86 1.26 -5.20
N LEU A 74 19.86 0.48 -5.60
CA LEU A 74 19.73 -0.95 -5.86
C LEU A 74 19.84 -1.68 -4.51
N ASN A 75 18.71 -2.03 -3.91
CA ASN A 75 18.68 -2.59 -2.56
C ASN A 75 17.42 -3.46 -2.35
N ASN A 76 17.52 -4.45 -1.47
CA ASN A 76 16.36 -5.24 -1.04
C ASN A 76 15.57 -4.46 0.03
N GLY A 77 14.57 -3.69 -0.42
CA GLY A 77 13.83 -2.78 0.44
C GLY A 77 14.75 -1.82 1.19
N LEU A 78 14.56 -1.68 2.50
CA LEU A 78 15.35 -0.79 3.36
C LEU A 78 16.44 -1.53 4.16
N LYS A 79 16.71 -2.79 3.85
CA LYS A 79 17.66 -3.61 4.61
C LYS A 79 19.06 -2.98 4.60
N ASN A 80 19.60 -2.68 5.79
CA ASN A 80 20.91 -2.05 5.99
C ASN A 80 21.09 -0.70 5.26
N LEU A 81 20.00 -0.02 4.91
CA LEU A 81 20.03 1.29 4.27
C LEU A 81 19.50 2.35 5.24
N THR A 82 20.34 3.33 5.55
CA THR A 82 19.94 4.52 6.30
C THR A 82 19.84 5.70 5.35
N LEU A 83 18.71 6.37 5.37
CA LEU A 83 18.44 7.52 4.51
C LEU A 83 18.52 8.82 5.29
N ASN A 84 19.13 9.83 4.69
CA ASN A 84 19.25 11.17 5.26
C ASN A 84 18.84 12.22 4.19
N PRO A 85 17.85 13.09 4.48
CA PRO A 85 17.04 13.13 5.71
C PRO A 85 16.17 11.89 5.87
N GLU A 86 15.69 11.62 7.09
CA GLU A 86 14.71 10.56 7.35
C GLU A 86 13.44 10.75 6.51
N PRO A 87 12.87 9.68 5.96
CA PRO A 87 11.65 9.78 5.15
C PRO A 87 10.43 10.11 6.02
N GLU A 88 9.58 11.03 5.55
CA GLU A 88 8.27 11.24 6.14
C GLU A 88 7.25 10.18 5.69
N TYR A 89 7.41 9.68 4.47
CA TYR A 89 6.56 8.66 3.87
C TYR A 89 7.39 7.56 3.22
N ILE A 90 7.00 6.31 3.45
CA ILE A 90 7.53 5.15 2.73
C ILE A 90 6.37 4.51 1.98
N CYS A 91 6.44 4.50 0.65
CA CYS A 91 5.47 3.87 -0.24
C CYS A 91 5.95 2.47 -0.61
N ILE A 92 5.07 1.46 -0.44
CA ILE A 92 5.31 0.08 -0.87
C ILE A 92 4.04 -0.41 -1.57
N SER A 93 4.07 -0.53 -2.88
CA SER A 93 2.88 -0.78 -3.69
C SER A 93 3.15 -1.77 -4.81
N GLY A 94 2.17 -2.62 -5.12
CA GLY A 94 2.26 -3.57 -6.23
C GLY A 94 2.96 -4.89 -5.88
N MET A 95 3.05 -5.22 -4.60
CA MET A 95 3.68 -6.45 -4.09
C MET A 95 2.67 -7.33 -3.36
N GLY A 96 3.00 -8.62 -3.12
CA GLY A 96 2.24 -9.46 -2.18
C GLY A 96 2.45 -9.02 -0.73
N ALA A 97 1.50 -9.35 0.16
CA ALA A 97 1.58 -9.00 1.58
C ALA A 97 2.88 -9.47 2.25
N ASP A 98 3.37 -10.66 1.91
CA ASP A 98 4.60 -11.20 2.50
C ASP A 98 5.83 -10.32 2.23
N ASN A 99 5.97 -9.83 1.01
CA ASN A 99 7.07 -8.94 0.64
C ASN A 99 6.97 -7.59 1.38
N ILE A 100 5.76 -7.05 1.50
CA ILE A 100 5.53 -5.79 2.25
C ILE A 100 5.89 -5.98 3.72
N ILE A 101 5.44 -7.08 4.34
CA ILE A 101 5.73 -7.44 5.72
C ILE A 101 7.24 -7.60 5.94
N GLU A 102 7.95 -8.29 5.03
CA GLU A 102 9.39 -8.45 5.09
C GLU A 102 10.12 -7.09 5.03
N ILE A 103 9.72 -6.21 4.11
CA ILE A 103 10.33 -4.89 3.96
C ILE A 103 10.14 -4.04 5.23
N ILE A 104 8.94 -4.01 5.80
CA ILE A 104 8.64 -3.27 7.03
C ILE A 104 9.44 -3.86 8.20
N SER A 105 9.45 -5.19 8.36
CA SER A 105 10.15 -5.88 9.44
C SER A 105 11.68 -5.67 9.40
N ASN A 106 12.25 -5.50 8.21
CA ASN A 106 13.68 -5.25 8.02
C ASN A 106 14.06 -3.76 8.06
N ASN A 107 13.09 -2.85 8.22
CA ASN A 107 13.36 -1.43 8.35
C ASN A 107 13.68 -1.05 9.80
N LEU A 108 14.94 -1.20 10.18
CA LEU A 108 15.40 -0.94 11.55
C LEU A 108 15.87 0.50 11.79
N THR A 109 16.07 1.28 10.73
CA THR A 109 16.77 2.57 10.80
C THR A 109 15.98 3.77 10.34
N ASN A 110 15.01 3.57 9.45
CA ASN A 110 14.21 4.66 8.91
C ASN A 110 12.82 4.62 9.54
N GLN A 111 12.43 5.66 10.24
CA GLN A 111 11.17 5.76 10.96
C GLN A 111 10.26 6.78 10.25
N PRO A 112 9.45 6.36 9.26
CA PRO A 112 8.56 7.28 8.58
C PRO A 112 7.41 7.71 9.50
N HIS A 113 6.83 8.88 9.24
CA HIS A 113 5.55 9.23 9.83
C HIS A 113 4.44 8.30 9.35
N PHE A 114 4.49 7.93 8.05
CA PHE A 114 3.50 7.03 7.46
C PHE A 114 4.13 6.04 6.49
N TYR A 115 3.61 4.81 6.54
CA TYR A 115 3.69 3.87 5.43
C TYR A 115 2.45 3.99 4.55
N LEU A 116 2.63 4.04 3.23
CA LEU A 116 1.56 4.02 2.23
C LEU A 116 1.65 2.67 1.50
N LEU A 117 0.75 1.76 1.84
CA LEU A 117 0.82 0.36 1.48
C LEU A 117 -0.26 -0.03 0.49
N GLN A 118 0.09 -0.87 -0.48
CA GLN A 118 -0.88 -1.54 -1.33
C GLN A 118 -0.40 -2.97 -1.64
N ALA A 119 -1.09 -3.94 -1.08
CA ALA A 119 -0.83 -5.36 -1.37
C ALA A 119 -1.72 -5.85 -2.52
N ASN A 120 -1.13 -6.66 -3.42
CA ASN A 120 -1.88 -7.30 -4.50
C ASN A 120 -2.70 -8.49 -3.99
N THR A 121 -2.24 -9.13 -2.92
CA THR A 121 -2.87 -10.32 -2.31
C THR A 121 -2.75 -10.27 -0.80
N ASP A 122 -3.62 -11.03 -0.11
CA ASP A 122 -3.52 -11.31 1.34
C ASP A 122 -3.58 -10.05 2.23
N ASN A 123 -4.49 -9.11 1.90
CA ASN A 123 -4.68 -7.89 2.67
C ASN A 123 -5.05 -8.15 4.14
N ASP A 124 -5.80 -9.22 4.43
CA ASP A 124 -6.11 -9.69 5.78
C ASP A 124 -4.84 -10.05 6.56
N LYS A 125 -3.89 -10.74 5.93
CA LYS A 125 -2.59 -11.07 6.51
C LYS A 125 -1.76 -9.82 6.80
N LEU A 126 -1.74 -8.86 5.86
CA LEU A 126 -1.06 -7.58 6.06
C LEU A 126 -1.68 -6.80 7.22
N ARG A 127 -3.02 -6.66 7.29
CA ARG A 127 -3.71 -6.01 8.41
C ARG A 127 -3.42 -6.69 9.74
N LYS A 128 -3.45 -8.03 9.78
CA LYS A 128 -3.11 -8.79 10.98
C LYS A 128 -1.70 -8.48 11.46
N PHE A 129 -0.71 -8.48 10.57
CA PHE A 129 0.66 -8.10 10.90
C PHE A 129 0.72 -6.69 11.47
N LEU A 130 0.08 -5.73 10.83
CA LEU A 130 0.09 -4.33 11.28
C LEU A 130 -0.49 -4.19 12.68
N PHE A 131 -1.65 -4.76 12.95
CA PHE A 131 -2.30 -4.67 14.26
C PHE A 131 -1.52 -5.36 15.38
N THR A 132 -0.86 -6.48 15.10
CA THR A 132 -0.06 -7.22 16.09
C THR A 132 1.36 -6.67 16.28
N ASN A 133 1.80 -5.72 15.45
CA ASN A 133 3.14 -5.12 15.50
C ASN A 133 3.12 -3.61 15.73
N PHE A 134 2.13 -3.12 16.47
CA PHE A 134 2.03 -1.71 16.87
C PHE A 134 1.89 -0.72 15.71
N TYR A 135 1.13 -1.09 14.69
CA TYR A 135 0.75 -0.17 13.63
C TYR A 135 -0.74 0.13 13.68
N THR A 136 -1.11 1.36 13.36
CA THR A 136 -2.50 1.82 13.24
C THR A 136 -2.77 2.22 11.80
N ILE A 137 -3.86 1.71 11.23
CA ILE A 137 -4.36 2.15 9.93
C ILE A 137 -5.10 3.47 10.13
N LYS A 138 -4.61 4.53 9.50
CA LYS A 138 -5.12 5.93 9.62
C LYS A 138 -6.11 6.27 8.53
N ASP A 139 -5.96 5.66 7.36
CA ASP A 139 -6.88 5.80 6.23
C ASP A 139 -6.81 4.56 5.34
N GLU A 140 -7.90 4.27 4.65
CA GLU A 140 -8.00 3.20 3.67
C GLU A 140 -8.79 3.68 2.46
N MET A 141 -8.38 3.22 1.30
CA MET A 141 -9.08 3.47 0.06
C MET A 141 -9.10 2.21 -0.80
N ILE A 142 -10.21 1.99 -1.49
CA ILE A 142 -10.26 1.02 -2.57
C ILE A 142 -10.44 1.75 -3.90
N VAL A 143 -9.69 1.35 -4.90
CA VAL A 143 -9.77 1.90 -6.26
C VAL A 143 -9.88 0.78 -7.28
N TYR A 144 -10.50 1.09 -8.41
CA TYR A 144 -10.61 0.20 -9.55
C TYR A 144 -9.74 0.74 -10.69
N GLU A 145 -8.82 -0.08 -11.19
CA GLU A 145 -7.86 0.29 -12.23
C GLU A 145 -7.49 -0.95 -13.06
N ASN A 146 -7.57 -0.86 -14.39
CA ASN A 146 -7.23 -1.94 -15.31
C ASN A 146 -7.89 -3.28 -14.96
N ASP A 147 -9.20 -3.26 -14.73
CA ASP A 147 -10.06 -4.41 -14.38
C ASP A 147 -9.68 -5.10 -13.06
N HIS A 148 -9.02 -4.39 -12.15
CA HIS A 148 -8.62 -4.89 -10.84
C HIS A 148 -8.97 -3.90 -9.73
N TYR A 149 -9.32 -4.44 -8.55
CA TYR A 149 -9.48 -3.68 -7.32
C TYR A 149 -8.18 -3.67 -6.54
N TYR A 150 -7.82 -2.50 -6.03
CA TYR A 150 -6.65 -2.29 -5.20
C TYR A 150 -7.06 -1.65 -3.88
N GLU A 151 -6.77 -2.35 -2.78
CA GLU A 151 -6.91 -1.82 -1.44
C GLU A 151 -5.62 -1.11 -1.03
N LEU A 152 -5.75 0.14 -0.59
CA LEU A 152 -4.62 0.95 -0.14
C LEU A 152 -4.80 1.30 1.33
N MET A 153 -3.70 1.36 2.06
CA MET A 153 -3.67 1.64 3.50
C MET A 153 -2.64 2.72 3.81
N MET A 154 -3.04 3.77 4.52
CA MET A 154 -2.12 4.70 5.16
C MET A 154 -1.93 4.29 6.62
N VAL A 155 -0.70 4.01 7.00
CA VAL A 155 -0.36 3.33 8.25
C VAL A 155 0.66 4.15 9.04
N GLU A 156 0.43 4.29 10.33
CA GLU A 156 1.34 4.96 11.27
C GLU A 156 1.83 3.95 12.32
N GLN A 157 3.09 4.05 12.72
CA GLN A 157 3.58 3.28 13.86
C GLN A 157 2.99 3.85 15.15
N SER A 158 2.55 2.96 16.03
CA SER A 158 1.89 3.27 17.30
C SER A 158 2.67 2.67 18.47
N ASN A 159 2.47 3.18 19.67
CA ASN A 159 2.97 2.57 20.91
C ASN A 159 1.91 1.71 21.59
N VAL A 160 0.73 1.56 20.98
CA VAL A 160 -0.42 0.83 21.55
C VAL A 160 -0.83 -0.25 20.58
N LEU A 161 -1.05 -1.45 21.10
CA LEU A 161 -1.65 -2.54 20.32
C LEU A 161 -3.09 -2.18 19.96
N VAL A 162 -3.45 -2.42 18.72
CA VAL A 162 -4.81 -2.21 18.22
C VAL A 162 -5.62 -3.49 18.46
N ASN A 163 -6.74 -3.36 19.19
CA ASN A 163 -7.74 -4.42 19.20
C ASN A 163 -8.46 -4.44 17.87
N PHE A 164 -8.61 -5.62 17.28
CA PHE A 164 -9.22 -5.78 15.97
C PHE A 164 -10.21 -6.95 15.94
N THR A 165 -11.19 -6.85 15.08
CA THR A 165 -12.21 -7.87 14.80
C THR A 165 -11.90 -8.62 13.50
N LEU A 166 -12.66 -9.68 13.21
CA LEU A 166 -12.60 -10.33 11.89
C LEU A 166 -13.03 -9.36 10.78
N GLN A 167 -13.98 -8.48 11.06
CA GLN A 167 -14.41 -7.46 10.09
C GLN A 167 -13.26 -6.49 9.77
N ASP A 168 -12.49 -6.08 10.77
CA ASP A 168 -11.32 -5.21 10.54
C ASP A 168 -10.27 -5.89 9.67
N LEU A 169 -10.10 -7.20 9.79
CA LEU A 169 -9.15 -7.95 8.96
C LEU A 169 -9.61 -8.06 7.50
N TYR A 170 -10.84 -8.52 7.29
CA TYR A 170 -11.31 -8.86 5.94
C TYR A 170 -11.93 -7.69 5.17
N LEU A 171 -12.50 -6.72 5.86
CA LEU A 171 -13.17 -5.56 5.24
C LEU A 171 -12.33 -4.28 5.33
N GLY A 172 -11.42 -4.21 6.30
CA GLY A 172 -10.69 -3.01 6.65
C GLY A 172 -11.44 -2.12 7.64
N PRO A 173 -10.74 -1.61 8.68
CA PRO A 173 -11.37 -0.86 9.77
C PRO A 173 -12.01 0.45 9.32
N ILE A 174 -11.50 1.06 8.26
CA ILE A 174 -12.03 2.32 7.74
C ILE A 174 -12.97 2.11 6.57
N LEU A 175 -12.66 1.20 5.65
CA LEU A 175 -13.52 0.90 4.50
C LEU A 175 -14.91 0.44 4.93
N GLN A 176 -15.02 -0.40 5.98
CA GLN A 176 -16.32 -0.87 6.48
C GLN A 176 -17.15 0.25 7.13
N THR A 177 -16.52 1.28 7.70
CA THR A 177 -17.23 2.39 8.35
C THR A 177 -17.68 3.48 7.37
N LYS A 178 -17.00 3.59 6.21
CA LYS A 178 -17.28 4.58 5.18
C LYS A 178 -17.33 3.93 3.79
N PRO A 179 -18.23 2.95 3.59
CA PRO A 179 -18.27 2.19 2.34
C PRO A 179 -18.73 3.08 1.18
N ASN A 180 -17.90 3.15 0.13
CA ASN A 180 -18.27 3.75 -1.14
C ASN A 180 -18.80 2.69 -2.13
N ASP A 181 -19.24 3.13 -3.30
CA ASP A 181 -19.83 2.21 -4.29
C ASP A 181 -18.81 1.22 -4.86
N ILE A 182 -17.55 1.63 -5.03
CA ILE A 182 -16.46 0.74 -5.49
C ILE A 182 -16.24 -0.37 -4.47
N PHE A 183 -16.24 -0.06 -3.18
CA PHE A 183 -16.07 -1.06 -2.12
C PHE A 183 -17.24 -2.06 -2.07
N LYS A 184 -18.46 -1.57 -2.20
CA LYS A 184 -19.64 -2.44 -2.24
C LYS A 184 -19.61 -3.39 -3.45
N GLN A 185 -19.25 -2.85 -4.63
CA GLN A 185 -19.11 -3.65 -5.84
C GLN A 185 -18.02 -4.72 -5.69
N TYR A 186 -16.85 -4.34 -5.18
CA TYR A 186 -15.77 -5.27 -4.86
C TYR A 186 -16.24 -6.42 -3.95
N LEU A 187 -16.95 -6.09 -2.86
CA LEU A 187 -17.45 -7.11 -1.95
C LEU A 187 -18.50 -8.02 -2.59
N LEU A 188 -19.38 -7.48 -3.44
CA LEU A 188 -20.36 -8.29 -4.17
C LEU A 188 -19.67 -9.27 -5.14
N GLU A 189 -18.70 -8.81 -5.91
CA GLU A 189 -17.94 -9.67 -6.82
C GLU A 189 -17.18 -10.76 -6.05
N LYS A 190 -16.53 -10.38 -4.94
CA LYS A 190 -15.80 -11.31 -4.07
C LYS A 190 -16.74 -12.33 -3.41
N TYR A 191 -17.90 -11.92 -2.95
CA TYR A 191 -18.93 -12.80 -2.42
C TYR A 191 -19.39 -13.83 -3.46
N HIS A 192 -19.68 -13.39 -4.69
CA HIS A 192 -20.07 -14.29 -5.78
C HIS A 192 -18.96 -15.28 -6.12
N TYR A 193 -17.72 -14.79 -6.23
CA TYR A 193 -16.56 -15.65 -6.47
C TYR A 193 -16.42 -16.74 -5.39
N LEU A 194 -16.44 -16.35 -4.10
CA LEU A 194 -16.30 -17.28 -2.98
C LEU A 194 -17.46 -18.29 -2.94
N ASN A 195 -18.68 -17.87 -3.27
CA ASN A 195 -19.85 -18.74 -3.31
C ASN A 195 -19.81 -19.79 -4.45
N CYS A 196 -19.05 -19.52 -5.51
CA CYS A 196 -18.87 -20.42 -6.64
C CYS A 196 -17.67 -21.36 -6.50
N LEU A 197 -16.85 -21.23 -5.45
CA LEU A 197 -15.68 -22.08 -5.25
C LEU A 197 -16.09 -23.53 -4.92
N PRO A 198 -15.40 -24.54 -5.52
CA PRO A 198 -15.56 -25.93 -5.10
C PRO A 198 -15.20 -26.13 -3.63
N LEU A 199 -15.95 -26.97 -2.93
CA LEU A 199 -15.78 -27.20 -1.48
C LEU A 199 -14.34 -27.60 -1.08
N GLU A 200 -13.68 -28.35 -1.94
CA GLU A 200 -12.28 -28.76 -1.74
C GLU A 200 -11.25 -27.61 -1.77
N LYS A 201 -11.61 -26.48 -2.36
CA LYS A 201 -10.76 -25.27 -2.41
C LYS A 201 -11.03 -24.31 -1.25
N ILE A 202 -12.06 -24.56 -0.45
CA ILE A 202 -12.47 -23.67 0.63
C ILE A 202 -11.76 -24.07 1.92
N ASN A 203 -10.71 -23.34 2.30
CA ASN A 203 -10.07 -23.48 3.60
C ASN A 203 -10.80 -22.68 4.70
N SER A 204 -10.33 -22.78 5.95
CA SER A 204 -10.95 -22.08 7.10
C SER A 204 -10.95 -20.57 6.96
N ASN A 205 -9.89 -19.96 6.39
CA ASN A 205 -9.81 -18.52 6.22
C ASN A 205 -10.82 -18.01 5.19
N LEU A 206 -10.95 -18.71 4.05
CA LEU A 206 -11.95 -18.37 3.04
C LEU A 206 -13.40 -18.52 3.55
N LYS A 207 -13.65 -19.47 4.45
CA LYS A 207 -14.98 -19.60 5.11
C LYS A 207 -15.28 -18.40 6.01
N LEU A 208 -14.30 -17.98 6.80
CA LEU A 208 -14.44 -16.79 7.65
C LEU A 208 -14.64 -15.52 6.82
N GLU A 209 -13.83 -15.33 5.79
CA GLU A 209 -13.97 -14.21 4.87
C GLU A 209 -15.33 -14.16 4.20
N TYR A 210 -15.79 -15.29 3.66
CA TYR A 210 -17.13 -15.41 3.08
C TYR A 210 -18.22 -15.00 4.06
N GLN A 211 -18.17 -15.50 5.31
CA GLN A 211 -19.17 -15.18 6.32
C GLN A 211 -19.17 -13.69 6.66
N VAL A 212 -17.99 -13.10 6.87
CA VAL A 212 -17.83 -11.66 7.17
C VAL A 212 -18.40 -10.80 6.04
N ILE A 213 -18.09 -11.12 4.78
CA ILE A 213 -18.60 -10.38 3.63
C ILE A 213 -20.13 -10.54 3.52
N LYS A 214 -20.66 -11.75 3.70
CA LYS A 214 -22.09 -12.03 3.67
C LYS A 214 -22.84 -11.22 4.72
N ASP A 215 -22.35 -11.22 5.98
CA ASP A 215 -22.97 -10.51 7.09
C ASP A 215 -22.96 -8.99 6.82
N PHE A 216 -21.89 -8.46 6.30
CA PHE A 216 -21.77 -7.04 5.94
C PHE A 216 -22.74 -6.63 4.83
N LEU A 217 -22.92 -7.47 3.81
CA LEU A 217 -23.77 -7.16 2.65
C LEU A 217 -25.26 -7.33 2.93
N TYR A 218 -25.65 -8.32 3.75
CA TYR A 218 -27.03 -8.79 3.85
C TYR A 218 -27.61 -8.74 5.26
N GLU A 219 -26.83 -8.68 6.33
CA GLU A 219 -27.38 -8.50 7.67
C GLU A 219 -27.63 -7.01 7.91
N LYS A 220 -28.89 -6.68 8.06
CA LYS A 220 -29.30 -5.33 8.48
C LYS A 220 -28.78 -5.08 9.91
N LYS A 221 -27.93 -4.08 10.07
CA LYS A 221 -27.67 -3.47 11.39
C LYS A 221 -28.93 -2.83 11.95
#